data_94320254c7ff5a2134d9adedc5228025
#
_entry.id   94320254c7ff5a2134d9adedc5228025
#
_cell.length_a   1.000
_cell.length_b   1.000
_cell.length_c   1.000
_cell.angle_alpha   90.00
_cell.angle_beta   90.00
_cell.angle_gamma   90.00
#
_symmetry.space_group_name_H-M   'P 1'
#
loop_
_entity.id
_entity.type
_entity.pdbx_description
1 polymer ?
#
loop_
_entity_poly.entity_id
_entity_poly.type
_entity_poly.pdbx_seq_one_letter_code
_entity_poly.pdbx_strand_id
1 'polypeptide(L)'
;SRMLFGLAQDGQAPKMFAKLSKRAVPAKGLTFSCMCLLGGVVMLMVNPSVIAAFTMITTVSAILFMFVWTIILCSYLAYRKNRPQLHEKSSYKMPLGKVMCWVCMAFFVFVLVLLTLEDDTREALMVTPLWFVLLGAGWLFAGKKRLAK
;
A
#
# COMPACT_ATOMS: atom_id res chain seq x y z
N SER A 1 -10.90 5.35 -3.79
CA SER A 1 -11.23 6.73 -4.22
C SER A 1 -11.16 7.74 -3.06
N ARG A 2 -11.71 7.44 -1.86
CA ARG A 2 -11.66 8.36 -0.69
C ARG A 2 -10.24 8.63 -0.20
N MET A 3 -9.37 7.62 -0.15
CA MET A 3 -7.96 7.77 0.21
C MET A 3 -7.21 8.68 -0.78
N LEU A 4 -7.46 8.53 -2.07
CA LEU A 4 -6.90 9.40 -3.13
C LEU A 4 -7.32 10.86 -2.94
N PHE A 5 -8.57 11.10 -2.53
CA PHE A 5 -9.07 12.43 -2.22
C PHE A 5 -8.35 13.03 -1.00
N GLY A 6 -8.21 12.28 0.10
CA GLY A 6 -7.47 12.72 1.29
C GLY A 6 -6.01 13.06 0.96
N LEU A 7 -5.30 12.17 0.26
CA LEU A 7 -3.92 12.41 -0.20
C LEU A 7 -3.80 13.64 -1.11
N ALA A 8 -4.83 13.91 -1.91
CA ALA A 8 -4.84 15.11 -2.77
C ALA A 8 -5.11 16.39 -1.99
N GLN A 9 -5.89 16.35 -0.91
CA GLN A 9 -6.05 17.48 0.02
C GLN A 9 -4.76 17.79 0.77
N ASP A 10 -4.04 16.76 1.22
CA ASP A 10 -2.74 16.89 1.90
C ASP A 10 -1.59 17.26 0.92
N GLY A 11 -1.92 17.47 -0.36
CA GLY A 11 -0.92 17.84 -1.37
C GLY A 11 -0.02 16.70 -1.83
N GLN A 12 -0.24 15.46 -1.36
CA GLN A 12 0.56 14.28 -1.70
C GLN A 12 0.14 13.61 -3.01
N ALA A 13 -1.07 13.91 -3.53
CA ALA A 13 -1.57 13.45 -4.83
C ALA A 13 -1.90 14.61 -5.76
N PRO A 14 -2.09 14.37 -7.08
CA PRO A 14 -2.45 15.41 -8.03
C PRO A 14 -3.72 16.16 -7.62
N LYS A 15 -3.70 17.49 -7.70
CA LYS A 15 -4.81 18.38 -7.32
C LYS A 15 -6.14 18.07 -8.03
N MET A 16 -6.08 17.36 -9.15
CA MET A 16 -7.28 16.96 -9.88
C MET A 16 -8.20 16.02 -9.09
N PHE A 17 -7.64 15.26 -8.11
CA PHE A 17 -8.39 14.36 -7.26
C PHE A 17 -8.98 15.03 -6.01
N ALA A 18 -8.56 16.27 -5.70
CA ALA A 18 -9.09 17.06 -4.59
C ALA A 18 -10.46 17.70 -4.90
N LYS A 19 -10.95 17.61 -6.13
CA LYS A 19 -12.25 18.18 -6.51
C LYS A 19 -13.38 17.20 -6.25
N LEU A 20 -14.35 17.63 -5.44
CA LEU A 20 -15.62 16.93 -5.21
C LEU A 20 -16.64 17.28 -6.29
N SER A 21 -17.49 16.33 -6.64
CA SER A 21 -18.67 16.56 -7.46
C SER A 21 -19.74 17.32 -6.68
N LYS A 22 -20.78 17.84 -7.35
CA LYS A 22 -21.95 18.50 -6.72
C LYS A 22 -22.64 17.64 -5.63
N ARG A 23 -22.44 16.33 -5.67
CA ARG A 23 -22.95 15.37 -4.68
C ARG A 23 -21.94 14.98 -3.59
N ALA A 24 -20.88 15.78 -3.36
CA ALA A 24 -19.78 15.52 -2.41
C ALA A 24 -19.05 14.17 -2.63
N VAL A 25 -19.04 13.66 -3.87
CA VAL A 25 -18.33 12.42 -4.24
C VAL A 25 -17.05 12.76 -5.01
N PRO A 26 -15.90 12.15 -4.72
CA PRO A 26 -14.65 12.33 -5.47
C PRO A 26 -14.74 11.61 -6.83
N ALA A 27 -15.53 12.17 -7.78
CA ALA A 27 -15.84 11.53 -9.05
C ALA A 27 -14.60 11.18 -9.86
N LYS A 28 -13.60 12.07 -9.91
CA LYS A 28 -12.34 11.79 -10.64
C LYS A 28 -11.53 10.65 -10.03
N GLY A 29 -11.51 10.54 -8.70
CA GLY A 29 -10.87 9.41 -8.01
C GLY A 29 -11.61 8.10 -8.25
N LEU A 30 -12.96 8.15 -8.32
CA LEU A 30 -13.79 6.99 -8.64
C LEU A 30 -13.56 6.52 -10.08
N THR A 31 -13.60 7.44 -11.06
CA THR A 31 -13.35 7.13 -12.47
C THR A 31 -11.95 6.51 -12.66
N PHE A 32 -10.93 7.07 -12.01
CA PHE A 32 -9.58 6.51 -12.05
C PHE A 32 -9.53 5.08 -11.49
N SER A 33 -10.18 4.84 -10.35
CA SER A 33 -10.27 3.48 -9.76
C SER A 33 -10.98 2.50 -10.70
N CYS A 34 -12.07 2.93 -11.36
CA CYS A 34 -12.78 2.11 -12.35
C CYS A 34 -11.90 1.78 -13.56
N MET A 35 -11.12 2.76 -14.06
CA MET A 35 -10.19 2.52 -15.18
C MET A 35 -9.10 1.52 -14.80
N CYS A 36 -8.57 1.59 -13.57
CA CYS A 36 -7.60 0.61 -13.08
C CYS A 36 -8.20 -0.80 -13.00
N LEU A 37 -9.44 -0.93 -12.52
CA LEU A 37 -10.15 -2.21 -12.49
C LEU A 37 -10.37 -2.78 -13.89
N LEU A 38 -10.82 -1.95 -14.84
CA LEU A 38 -10.96 -2.36 -16.24
C LEU A 38 -9.62 -2.80 -16.85
N GLY A 39 -8.53 -2.10 -16.54
CA GLY A 39 -7.18 -2.51 -16.94
C GLY A 39 -6.81 -3.89 -16.41
N GLY A 40 -7.16 -4.21 -15.16
CA GLY A 40 -7.00 -5.54 -14.59
C GLY A 40 -7.79 -6.61 -15.35
N VAL A 41 -9.05 -6.33 -15.70
CA VAL A 41 -9.89 -7.26 -16.49
C VAL A 41 -9.28 -7.52 -17.87
N VAL A 42 -8.80 -6.47 -18.56
CA VAL A 42 -8.12 -6.62 -19.85
C VAL A 42 -6.87 -7.47 -19.73
N MET A 43 -6.09 -7.29 -18.66
CA MET A 43 -4.90 -8.10 -18.39
C MET A 43 -5.24 -9.58 -18.20
N LEU A 44 -6.37 -9.89 -17.53
CA LEU A 44 -6.87 -11.26 -17.39
C LEU A 44 -7.30 -11.88 -18.73
N MET A 45 -7.81 -11.07 -19.67
CA MET A 45 -8.23 -11.57 -20.98
C MET A 45 -7.05 -11.85 -21.95
N VAL A 46 -5.94 -11.16 -21.76
CA VAL A 46 -4.75 -11.31 -22.61
C VAL A 46 -3.88 -12.49 -22.19
N ASN A 47 -3.92 -12.90 -20.92
CA ASN A 47 -3.13 -14.01 -20.43
C ASN A 47 -3.76 -15.37 -20.82
N PRO A 48 -2.96 -16.34 -21.29
CA PRO A 48 -3.44 -17.67 -21.65
C PRO A 48 -3.94 -18.47 -20.44
N SER A 49 -3.49 -18.12 -19.23
CA SER A 49 -3.96 -18.72 -17.96
C SER A 49 -4.53 -17.62 -17.05
N VAL A 50 -5.85 -17.58 -16.96
CA VAL A 50 -6.58 -16.67 -16.05
C VAL A 50 -6.20 -16.90 -14.58
N ILE A 51 -5.96 -18.16 -14.21
CA ILE A 51 -5.58 -18.57 -12.85
C ILE A 51 -4.22 -17.98 -12.48
N ALA A 52 -3.21 -18.12 -13.34
CA ALA A 52 -1.86 -17.59 -13.08
C ALA A 52 -1.87 -16.06 -12.95
N ALA A 53 -2.58 -15.36 -13.84
CA ALA A 53 -2.72 -13.90 -13.75
C ALA A 53 -3.44 -13.45 -12.46
N PHE A 54 -4.48 -14.16 -12.04
CA PHE A 54 -5.19 -13.88 -10.79
C PHE A 54 -4.27 -14.10 -9.58
N THR A 55 -3.54 -15.24 -9.54
CA THR A 55 -2.58 -15.54 -8.47
C THR A 55 -1.51 -14.46 -8.39
N MET A 56 -0.94 -14.06 -9.52
CA MET A 56 0.08 -13.00 -9.56
C MET A 56 -0.44 -11.67 -9.00
N ILE A 57 -1.60 -11.19 -9.44
CA ILE A 57 -2.19 -9.93 -8.97
C ILE A 57 -2.51 -9.97 -7.47
N THR A 58 -3.09 -11.08 -6.99
CA THR A 58 -3.45 -11.23 -5.58
C THR A 58 -2.21 -11.33 -4.70
N THR A 59 -1.17 -12.05 -5.13
CA THR A 59 0.09 -12.18 -4.40
C THR A 59 0.82 -10.84 -4.30
N VAL A 60 0.95 -10.09 -5.39
CA VAL A 60 1.55 -8.73 -5.36
C VAL A 60 0.75 -7.83 -4.42
N SER A 61 -0.58 -7.87 -4.47
CA SER A 61 -1.42 -7.08 -3.57
C SER A 61 -1.21 -7.46 -2.11
N ALA A 62 -1.12 -8.75 -1.79
CA ALA A 62 -0.85 -9.22 -0.43
C ALA A 62 0.50 -8.73 0.09
N ILE A 63 1.56 -8.80 -0.72
CA ILE A 63 2.90 -8.31 -0.35
C ILE A 63 2.86 -6.80 -0.08
N LEU A 64 2.16 -6.02 -0.90
CA LEU A 64 2.01 -4.58 -0.69
C LEU A 64 1.25 -4.27 0.60
N PHE A 65 0.18 -5.02 0.94
CA PHE A 65 -0.51 -4.88 2.22
C PHE A 65 0.41 -5.20 3.40
N MET A 66 1.18 -6.29 3.33
CA MET A 66 2.14 -6.65 4.37
C MET A 66 3.20 -5.56 4.57
N PHE A 67 3.67 -4.95 3.48
CA PHE A 67 4.60 -3.83 3.55
C PHE A 67 3.99 -2.61 4.28
N VAL A 68 2.77 -2.22 3.94
CA VAL A 68 2.05 -1.12 4.60
C VAL A 68 1.86 -1.42 6.10
N TRP A 69 1.43 -2.63 6.44
CA TRP A 69 1.27 -3.04 7.84
C TRP A 69 2.59 -3.05 8.61
N THR A 70 3.68 -3.46 7.97
CA THR A 70 5.02 -3.39 8.56
C THR A 70 5.42 -1.95 8.88
N ILE A 71 5.17 -1.00 7.96
CA ILE A 71 5.41 0.43 8.22
C ILE A 71 4.58 0.94 9.39
N ILE A 72 3.31 0.54 9.49
CA ILE A 72 2.42 0.93 10.60
C ILE A 72 2.98 0.40 11.93
N LEU A 73 3.40 -0.87 11.98
CA LEU A 73 3.99 -1.46 13.19
C LEU A 73 5.31 -0.78 13.58
N CYS A 74 6.18 -0.50 12.61
CA CYS A 74 7.42 0.25 12.83
C CYS A 74 7.14 1.67 13.35
N SER A 75 6.15 2.35 12.78
CA SER A 75 5.73 3.69 13.21
C SER A 75 5.19 3.67 14.63
N TYR A 76 4.43 2.65 15.01
CA TYR A 76 3.95 2.46 16.37
C TYR A 76 5.11 2.26 17.37
N LEU A 77 6.09 1.43 17.02
CA LEU A 77 7.29 1.21 17.86
C LEU A 77 8.11 2.50 18.01
N ALA A 78 8.29 3.25 16.92
CA ALA A 78 8.98 4.54 16.93
C ALA A 78 8.21 5.58 17.76
N TYR A 79 6.89 5.67 17.62
CA TYR A 79 6.03 6.54 18.41
C TYR A 79 6.17 6.24 19.92
N ARG A 80 6.10 4.99 20.29
CA ARG A 80 6.24 4.55 21.68
C ARG A 80 7.61 4.85 22.28
N LYS A 81 8.68 4.78 21.45
CA LYS A 81 10.05 5.11 21.87
C LYS A 81 10.25 6.61 22.04
N ASN A 82 9.76 7.41 21.09
CA ASN A 82 10.06 8.84 21.01
C ASN A 82 9.10 9.70 21.84
N ARG A 83 7.88 9.23 22.13
CA ARG A 83 6.85 9.97 22.85
C ARG A 83 6.13 9.14 23.92
N PRO A 84 6.84 8.66 24.97
CA PRO A 84 6.26 7.79 26.00
C PRO A 84 5.12 8.46 26.77
N GLN A 85 5.22 9.78 27.02
CA GLN A 85 4.22 10.54 27.78
C GLN A 85 2.85 10.62 27.07
N LEU A 86 2.84 10.67 25.72
CA LEU A 86 1.61 10.66 24.94
C LEU A 86 1.00 9.26 24.90
N HIS A 87 1.84 8.23 24.91
CA HIS A 87 1.39 6.86 24.97
C HIS A 87 0.73 6.51 26.32
N GLU A 88 1.25 7.07 27.44
CA GLU A 88 0.66 6.88 28.78
C GLU A 88 -0.72 7.53 28.91
N LYS A 89 -0.95 8.68 28.27
CA LYS A 89 -2.23 9.38 28.29
C LYS A 89 -3.28 8.78 27.33
N SER A 90 -2.90 7.83 26.46
CA SER A 90 -3.82 7.22 25.51
C SER A 90 -4.83 6.32 26.23
N SER A 91 -6.11 6.51 25.94
CA SER A 91 -7.21 5.70 26.46
C SER A 91 -7.18 4.25 25.99
N TYR A 92 -6.62 4.00 24.79
CA TYR A 92 -6.49 2.68 24.21
C TYR A 92 -5.03 2.28 24.11
N LYS A 93 -4.66 1.23 24.84
CA LYS A 93 -3.32 0.64 24.79
C LYS A 93 -3.41 -0.77 24.24
N MET A 94 -2.57 -1.07 23.25
CA MET A 94 -2.47 -2.42 22.72
C MET A 94 -1.94 -3.38 23.80
N PRO A 95 -2.66 -4.45 24.14
CA PRO A 95 -2.17 -5.44 25.12
C PRO A 95 -0.86 -6.05 24.60
N LEU A 96 0.15 -6.18 25.47
CA LEU A 96 1.49 -6.68 25.11
C LEU A 96 2.18 -5.95 23.95
N GLY A 97 1.83 -4.68 23.70
CA GLY A 97 2.12 -3.90 22.50
C GLY A 97 3.49 -4.09 21.84
N LYS A 98 4.62 -4.18 22.60
CA LYS A 98 5.93 -4.43 21.99
C LYS A 98 6.08 -5.87 21.50
N VAL A 99 5.69 -6.83 22.31
CA VAL A 99 5.83 -8.27 21.99
C VAL A 99 4.96 -8.61 20.78
N MET A 100 3.72 -8.11 20.78
CA MET A 100 2.78 -8.39 19.69
C MET A 100 3.24 -7.79 18.35
N CYS A 101 3.87 -6.61 18.36
CA CYS A 101 4.47 -6.05 17.14
C CYS A 101 5.58 -6.96 16.59
N TRP A 102 6.46 -7.48 17.44
CA TRP A 102 7.52 -8.40 17.02
C TRP A 102 6.97 -9.73 16.51
N VAL A 103 5.93 -10.26 17.16
CA VAL A 103 5.25 -11.50 16.72
C VAL A 103 4.63 -11.28 15.33
N CYS A 104 3.93 -10.16 15.10
CA CYS A 104 3.37 -9.84 13.79
C CYS A 104 4.45 -9.68 12.72
N MET A 105 5.56 -9.02 13.03
CA MET A 105 6.68 -8.87 12.08
C MET A 105 7.33 -10.22 11.76
N ALA A 106 7.53 -11.08 12.75
CA ALA A 106 8.04 -12.44 12.54
C ALA A 106 7.08 -13.27 11.67
N PHE A 107 5.77 -13.14 11.90
CA PHE A 107 4.76 -13.78 11.07
C PHE A 107 4.80 -13.29 9.62
N PHE A 108 5.00 -11.99 9.37
CA PHE A 108 5.14 -11.47 8.01
C PHE A 108 6.38 -12.03 7.31
N VAL A 109 7.51 -12.12 8.02
CA VAL A 109 8.72 -12.75 7.48
C VAL A 109 8.46 -14.22 7.17
N PHE A 110 7.78 -14.94 8.04
CA PHE A 110 7.40 -16.34 7.81
C PHE A 110 6.53 -16.49 6.55
N VAL A 111 5.52 -15.65 6.37
CA VAL A 111 4.68 -15.68 5.16
C VAL A 111 5.49 -15.36 3.91
N LEU A 112 6.41 -14.38 3.95
CA LEU A 112 7.30 -14.10 2.81
C LEU A 112 8.17 -15.31 2.45
N VAL A 113 8.68 -16.05 3.44
CA VAL A 113 9.43 -17.28 3.20
C VAL A 113 8.54 -18.34 2.55
N LEU A 114 7.31 -18.53 3.00
CA LEU A 114 6.37 -19.45 2.38
C LEU A 114 6.08 -19.08 0.91
N LEU A 115 5.92 -17.79 0.59
CA LEU A 115 5.72 -17.31 -0.78
C LEU A 115 6.91 -17.60 -1.70
N THR A 116 8.12 -17.77 -1.17
CA THR A 116 9.30 -18.14 -1.97
C THR A 116 9.37 -19.63 -2.31
N LEU A 117 8.63 -20.46 -1.58
CA LEU A 117 8.64 -21.90 -1.76
C LEU A 117 7.71 -22.37 -2.89
N GLU A 118 6.77 -21.55 -3.30
CA GLU A 118 5.80 -21.86 -4.36
C GLU A 118 6.18 -21.14 -5.65
N ASP A 119 6.33 -21.90 -6.75
CA ASP A 119 6.86 -21.36 -8.01
C ASP A 119 5.95 -20.26 -8.60
N ASP A 120 4.63 -20.41 -8.50
CA ASP A 120 3.65 -19.43 -9.02
C ASP A 120 3.72 -18.08 -8.27
N THR A 121 4.02 -18.11 -6.98
CA THR A 121 4.12 -16.89 -6.15
C THR A 121 5.51 -16.27 -6.19
N ARG A 122 6.54 -17.06 -6.51
CA ARG A 122 7.92 -16.61 -6.66
C ARG A 122 8.08 -15.61 -7.81
N GLU A 123 7.39 -15.82 -8.94
CA GLU A 123 7.37 -14.85 -10.04
C GLU A 123 6.78 -13.49 -9.58
N ALA A 124 5.68 -13.52 -8.84
CA ALA A 124 5.07 -12.33 -8.27
C ALA A 124 6.02 -11.62 -7.28
N LEU A 125 6.78 -12.37 -6.50
CA LEU A 125 7.78 -11.81 -5.59
C LEU A 125 8.92 -11.11 -6.35
N MET A 126 9.35 -11.64 -7.51
CA MET A 126 10.36 -11.01 -8.37
C MET A 126 9.86 -9.73 -9.05
N VAL A 127 8.56 -9.63 -9.35
CA VAL A 127 7.95 -8.43 -9.94
C VAL A 127 7.72 -7.33 -8.90
N THR A 128 7.56 -7.68 -7.63
CA THR A 128 7.31 -6.72 -6.55
C THR A 128 8.40 -5.64 -6.39
N PRO A 129 9.72 -5.94 -6.42
CA PRO A 129 10.77 -4.93 -6.38
C PRO A 129 10.68 -3.93 -7.55
N LEU A 130 10.33 -4.41 -8.75
CA LEU A 130 10.13 -3.55 -9.92
C LEU A 130 9.02 -2.53 -9.67
N TRP A 131 7.94 -2.94 -8.99
CA TRP A 131 6.86 -2.05 -8.58
C TRP A 131 7.33 -0.96 -7.62
N PHE A 132 8.17 -1.30 -6.63
CA PHE A 132 8.76 -0.33 -5.71
C PHE A 132 9.70 0.64 -6.41
N VAL A 133 10.48 0.17 -7.39
CA VAL A 133 11.34 1.04 -8.22
C VAL A 133 10.48 2.02 -9.03
N LEU A 134 9.37 1.56 -9.64
CA LEU A 134 8.44 2.42 -10.36
C LEU A 134 7.79 3.47 -9.45
N LEU A 135 7.38 3.08 -8.25
CA LEU A 135 6.83 4.02 -7.26
C LEU A 135 7.89 5.03 -6.79
N GLY A 136 9.12 4.59 -6.54
CA GLY A 136 10.24 5.46 -6.17
C GLY A 136 10.61 6.44 -7.27
N ALA A 137 10.69 5.99 -8.52
CA ALA A 137 10.91 6.83 -9.68
C ALA A 137 9.77 7.84 -9.84
N GLY A 138 8.52 7.41 -9.76
CA GLY A 138 7.35 8.28 -9.80
C GLY A 138 7.37 9.35 -8.71
N TRP A 139 7.80 8.99 -7.49
CA TRP A 139 7.96 9.94 -6.40
C TRP A 139 9.08 10.94 -6.67
N LEU A 140 10.22 10.50 -7.17
CA LEU A 140 11.34 11.39 -7.53
C LEU A 140 10.94 12.39 -8.62
N PHE A 141 10.23 11.95 -9.65
CA PHE A 141 9.76 12.82 -10.73
C PHE A 141 8.65 13.78 -10.29
N ALA A 142 7.71 13.31 -9.48
CA ALA A 142 6.62 14.13 -8.96
C ALA A 142 7.04 15.01 -7.77
N GLY A 143 7.92 14.50 -6.90
CA GLY A 143 8.40 15.19 -5.69
C GLY A 143 9.32 16.37 -6.01
N LYS A 144 10.25 16.22 -6.97
CA LYS A 144 11.13 17.33 -7.39
C LYS A 144 10.36 18.55 -7.90
N LYS A 145 9.21 18.36 -8.56
CA LYS A 145 8.35 19.47 -8.99
C LYS A 145 7.61 20.19 -7.86
N ARG A 146 7.56 19.62 -6.66
CA ARG A 146 6.83 20.19 -5.51
C ARG A 146 7.73 20.86 -4.48
N LEU A 147 8.99 20.42 -4.36
CA LEU A 147 9.99 21.06 -3.50
C LEU A 147 10.60 22.33 -4.13
N ALA A 148 10.33 22.59 -5.43
CA ALA A 148 10.78 23.76 -6.17
C ALA A 148 9.71 24.87 -6.23
N LYS A 149 8.65 24.79 -5.43
CA LYS A 149 7.64 25.83 -5.18
C LYS A 149 7.49 26.08 -3.69
#